data_14a1b276be50fe2eb65c2b64aa6026ce
#
_entry.id   14a1b276be50fe2eb65c2b64aa6026ce
#
_cell.length_a   1.000
_cell.length_b   1.000
_cell.length_c   1.000
_cell.angle_alpha   90.00
_cell.angle_beta   90.00
_cell.angle_gamma   90.00
#
_symmetry.space_group_name_H-M   'P 1'
#
loop_
_entity.id
_entity.type
_entity.pdbx_description
1 polymer ?
#
loop_
_entity_poly.entity_id
_entity_poly.type
_entity_poly.pdbx_seq_one_letter_code
_entity_poly.pdbx_strand_id
1 'polypeptide(L)'
;MKPSSRLRKSALWIAAALSLGAINSGHAAEGPIAAPVELSPAVLPGKGLAQHPFLYAGEWDHRYPDQTMFVVRDGKVAWTYSIKLKDDAGQIQEFSDATLLSNGNIVFARKTGAALVSPEKKILWNYDAPPGFEVHVAQPIGLNRVMLVQNGNPAKMMMVNIATGKTETEFKLPVGNPAGTHGQFRRARMTLAGTLLAAHMDNNKVAEYDMSGNEVWALAVLSPWAAVRLKNGNTLVTSNRGFVKEFSPKGDVVWEFSQQDVPSIKLFNFQEANRLANGNTVISCWCPGALKDPKDWPNSVQVIEVTPQKKLVWALRSWDADANLGPATCIQLLDEPGKPEDGDQQR
;
A
#
# COMPACT_ATOMS: atom_id res chain seq x y z
N MET A 1 61.33 -59.45 17.10
CA MET A 1 61.31 -59.74 18.54
C MET A 1 60.29 -58.87 19.22
N LYS A 2 59.35 -59.46 19.92
CA LYS A 2 58.28 -58.86 20.78
C LYS A 2 58.93 -58.18 22.03
N PRO A 3 58.15 -57.47 22.92
CA PRO A 3 56.72 -57.25 23.00
C PRO A 3 56.37 -55.80 23.38
N SER A 4 55.19 -55.31 23.05
CA SER A 4 53.93 -55.13 23.82
C SER A 4 54.02 -54.39 25.17
N SER A 5 53.32 -53.25 25.31
CA SER A 5 52.55 -53.02 26.51
C SER A 5 51.34 -52.13 26.19
N ARG A 6 50.16 -52.69 26.42
CA ARG A 6 48.89 -51.99 26.45
C ARG A 6 48.77 -51.25 27.76
N LEU A 7 48.43 -49.98 27.70
CA LEU A 7 47.86 -49.22 28.83
C LEU A 7 46.39 -48.90 28.50
N ARG A 8 45.50 -49.60 29.20
CA ARG A 8 44.09 -49.27 29.28
C ARG A 8 43.91 -47.95 30.05
N LYS A 9 43.28 -46.95 29.44
CA LYS A 9 42.71 -45.84 30.15
C LYS A 9 41.20 -46.00 30.23
N SER A 10 40.73 -46.19 31.44
CA SER A 10 39.35 -46.28 31.84
C SER A 10 38.65 -44.95 31.56
N ALA A 11 37.61 -44.97 30.75
CA ALA A 11 36.73 -43.80 30.54
C ALA A 11 35.67 -43.81 31.65
N LEU A 12 35.75 -42.77 32.48
CA LEU A 12 34.70 -42.42 33.44
C LEU A 12 33.52 -41.78 32.65
N TRP A 13 32.40 -42.44 32.64
CA TRP A 13 31.14 -41.85 32.12
C TRP A 13 30.55 -41.00 33.26
N ILE A 14 30.58 -39.66 33.10
CA ILE A 14 29.79 -38.75 33.90
C ILE A 14 28.43 -38.61 33.16
N ALA A 15 27.42 -39.21 33.73
CA ALA A 15 26.04 -38.99 33.30
C ALA A 15 25.61 -37.59 33.71
N ALA A 16 25.59 -36.64 32.76
CA ALA A 16 24.93 -35.38 32.97
C ALA A 16 23.42 -35.57 32.70
N ALA A 17 22.65 -35.52 33.78
CA ALA A 17 21.20 -35.46 33.69
C ALA A 17 20.81 -34.12 33.07
N LEU A 18 20.40 -34.10 31.80
CA LEU A 18 19.72 -33.02 31.18
C LEU A 18 18.28 -32.96 31.72
N SER A 19 18.02 -32.04 32.65
CA SER A 19 16.67 -31.65 32.99
C SER A 19 16.09 -30.91 31.78
N LEU A 20 15.18 -31.54 31.04
CA LEU A 20 14.30 -30.87 30.08
C LEU A 20 13.41 -29.89 30.90
N GLY A 21 13.83 -28.65 30.95
CA GLY A 21 12.96 -27.56 31.28
C GLY A 21 11.91 -27.43 30.18
N ALA A 22 10.67 -27.78 30.46
CA ALA A 22 9.55 -27.49 29.60
C ALA A 22 9.52 -25.96 29.38
N ILE A 23 9.88 -25.54 28.16
CA ILE A 23 9.61 -24.17 27.72
C ILE A 23 8.09 -24.11 27.55
N ASN A 24 7.43 -23.65 28.60
CA ASN A 24 6.04 -23.21 28.55
C ASN A 24 6.02 -22.04 27.55
N SER A 25 5.64 -22.30 26.31
CA SER A 25 5.23 -21.27 25.36
C SER A 25 3.95 -20.66 25.93
N GLY A 26 4.13 -19.67 26.79
CA GLY A 26 3.06 -18.79 27.22
C GLY A 26 2.48 -18.15 25.96
N HIS A 27 1.40 -18.73 25.44
CA HIS A 27 0.44 -17.97 24.68
C HIS A 27 -0.01 -16.84 25.61
N ALA A 28 0.45 -15.63 25.31
CA ALA A 28 -0.18 -14.45 25.89
C ALA A 28 -1.66 -14.60 25.57
N ALA A 29 -2.47 -14.82 26.60
CA ALA A 29 -3.91 -14.81 26.48
C ALA A 29 -4.25 -13.46 25.84
N GLU A 30 -4.76 -13.48 24.61
CA GLU A 30 -5.42 -12.33 24.02
C GLU A 30 -6.50 -11.93 25.01
N GLY A 31 -6.31 -10.79 25.67
CA GLY A 31 -7.32 -10.23 26.53
C GLY A 31 -8.63 -10.11 25.74
N PRO A 32 -9.80 -10.13 26.40
CA PRO A 32 -11.07 -10.09 25.73
C PRO A 32 -11.07 -8.91 24.75
N ILE A 33 -11.27 -9.21 23.46
CA ILE A 33 -11.50 -8.21 22.42
C ILE A 33 -12.65 -7.36 22.95
N ALA A 34 -12.35 -6.10 23.28
CA ALA A 34 -13.37 -5.18 23.76
C ALA A 34 -14.54 -5.23 22.76
N ALA A 35 -15.75 -5.41 23.28
CA ALA A 35 -16.97 -5.43 22.48
C ALA A 35 -16.94 -4.23 21.54
N PRO A 36 -17.39 -4.37 20.27
CA PRO A 36 -17.38 -3.27 19.33
C PRO A 36 -18.13 -2.10 19.97
N VAL A 37 -17.41 -0.99 20.18
CA VAL A 37 -18.05 0.27 20.54
C VAL A 37 -18.97 0.56 19.38
N GLU A 38 -20.30 0.46 19.61
CA GLU A 38 -21.29 0.92 18.65
C GLU A 38 -20.95 2.38 18.34
N LEU A 39 -20.38 2.60 17.16
CA LEU A 39 -20.18 3.95 16.66
C LEU A 39 -21.58 4.50 16.40
N SER A 40 -22.10 5.26 17.35
CA SER A 40 -23.19 6.18 17.09
C SER A 40 -22.92 6.82 15.71
N PRO A 41 -23.92 7.08 14.86
CA PRO A 41 -23.76 7.86 13.63
C PRO A 41 -23.46 9.31 13.96
N ALA A 42 -22.55 9.54 14.90
CA ALA A 42 -22.03 10.85 15.21
C ALA A 42 -21.56 11.46 13.90
N VAL A 43 -21.91 12.70 13.70
CA VAL A 43 -21.51 13.54 12.58
C VAL A 43 -20.00 13.43 12.44
N LEU A 44 -19.54 12.71 11.42
CA LEU A 44 -18.12 12.63 11.12
C LEU A 44 -17.61 14.03 10.76
N PRO A 45 -16.38 14.40 11.14
CA PRO A 45 -15.84 15.72 10.80
C PRO A 45 -15.67 15.88 9.29
N GLY A 46 -15.80 17.12 8.84
CA GLY A 46 -15.73 17.49 7.42
C GLY A 46 -17.09 17.50 6.73
N LYS A 47 -17.07 17.51 5.41
CA LYS A 47 -18.26 17.65 4.55
C LYS A 47 -18.56 16.38 3.74
N GLY A 48 -18.14 15.20 4.20
CA GLY A 48 -18.32 13.95 3.48
C GLY A 48 -17.70 14.01 2.07
N LEU A 49 -18.46 13.61 1.05
CA LEU A 49 -18.03 13.66 -0.37
C LEU A 49 -17.73 15.08 -0.89
N ALA A 50 -18.26 16.12 -0.24
CA ALA A 50 -18.08 17.51 -0.66
C ALA A 50 -16.87 18.19 -0.01
N GLN A 51 -16.05 17.46 0.77
CA GLN A 51 -14.86 18.03 1.41
C GLN A 51 -13.80 18.41 0.38
N HIS A 52 -13.53 17.51 -0.54
CA HIS A 52 -12.56 17.64 -1.63
C HIS A 52 -13.14 17.05 -2.91
N PRO A 53 -12.79 17.53 -4.10
CA PRO A 53 -12.87 16.72 -5.30
C PRO A 53 -11.74 15.68 -5.28
N PHE A 54 -12.01 14.42 -5.67
CA PHE A 54 -11.00 13.36 -5.62
C PHE A 54 -11.23 12.26 -6.66
N LEU A 55 -10.13 11.58 -7.05
CA LEU A 55 -10.16 10.24 -7.63
C LEU A 55 -10.06 9.23 -6.48
N TYR A 56 -10.87 8.18 -6.53
CA TYR A 56 -10.91 7.10 -5.55
C TYR A 56 -10.87 5.76 -6.24
N ALA A 57 -10.03 4.87 -5.76
CA ALA A 57 -9.97 3.50 -6.21
C ALA A 57 -9.81 2.55 -5.02
N GLY A 58 -10.33 1.33 -5.19
CA GLY A 58 -10.31 0.35 -4.12
C GLY A 58 -10.08 -1.07 -4.63
N GLU A 59 -9.92 -1.96 -3.68
CA GLU A 59 -9.68 -3.37 -3.95
C GLU A 59 -10.55 -4.28 -3.09
N TRP A 60 -10.82 -5.50 -3.62
CA TRP A 60 -11.51 -6.56 -2.89
C TRP A 60 -12.97 -6.26 -2.52
N ASP A 61 -13.66 -5.42 -3.28
CA ASP A 61 -15.09 -5.26 -3.07
C ASP A 61 -15.89 -6.43 -3.69
N HIS A 62 -15.85 -7.55 -3.00
CA HIS A 62 -16.55 -8.77 -3.45
C HIS A 62 -18.07 -8.76 -3.22
N ARG A 63 -18.65 -7.63 -2.82
CA ARG A 63 -20.10 -7.42 -2.78
C ARG A 63 -20.68 -7.28 -4.18
N TYR A 64 -19.84 -6.95 -5.16
CA TYR A 64 -20.22 -6.67 -6.55
C TYR A 64 -19.40 -7.51 -7.55
N PRO A 65 -19.92 -7.74 -8.76
CA PRO A 65 -19.20 -8.46 -9.82
C PRO A 65 -18.08 -7.64 -10.46
N ASP A 66 -18.06 -6.33 -10.23
CA ASP A 66 -17.10 -5.41 -10.81
C ASP A 66 -16.41 -4.58 -9.72
N GLN A 67 -15.13 -4.26 -9.93
CA GLN A 67 -14.40 -3.25 -9.17
C GLN A 67 -14.53 -1.92 -9.88
N THR A 68 -14.86 -0.85 -9.14
CA THR A 68 -15.08 0.48 -9.71
C THR A 68 -14.17 1.51 -9.09
N MET A 69 -13.56 2.37 -9.92
CA MET A 69 -12.95 3.61 -9.49
C MET A 69 -13.88 4.79 -9.80
N PHE A 70 -13.75 5.85 -9.02
CA PHE A 70 -14.66 6.99 -9.00
C PHE A 70 -13.91 8.30 -9.09
N VAL A 71 -14.41 9.25 -9.88
CA VAL A 71 -14.07 10.66 -9.73
C VAL A 71 -15.26 11.36 -9.09
N VAL A 72 -15.00 11.97 -7.93
CA VAL A 72 -15.99 12.74 -7.17
C VAL A 72 -15.70 14.24 -7.35
N ARG A 73 -16.72 15.02 -7.66
CA ARG A 73 -16.66 16.49 -7.75
C ARG A 73 -17.94 17.07 -7.18
N ASP A 74 -17.84 18.18 -6.48
CA ASP A 74 -18.99 18.87 -5.88
C ASP A 74 -19.89 17.95 -5.02
N GLY A 75 -19.26 17.01 -4.31
CA GLY A 75 -19.96 16.06 -3.46
C GLY A 75 -20.73 14.98 -4.19
N LYS A 76 -20.49 14.78 -5.47
CA LYS A 76 -21.19 13.77 -6.31
C LYS A 76 -20.21 12.97 -7.15
N VAL A 77 -20.59 11.73 -7.46
CA VAL A 77 -19.88 10.90 -8.44
C VAL A 77 -20.07 11.53 -9.83
N ALA A 78 -18.98 12.05 -10.40
CA ALA A 78 -18.95 12.69 -11.70
C ALA A 78 -18.54 11.72 -12.81
N TRP A 79 -17.75 10.69 -12.50
CA TRP A 79 -17.26 9.72 -13.47
C TRP A 79 -16.90 8.41 -12.77
N THR A 80 -17.03 7.30 -13.47
CA THR A 80 -16.68 5.96 -13.00
C THR A 80 -16.00 5.15 -14.10
N TYR A 81 -15.17 4.20 -13.69
CA TYR A 81 -14.67 3.15 -14.58
C TYR A 81 -14.59 1.84 -13.82
N SER A 82 -15.05 0.75 -14.46
CA SER A 82 -15.12 -0.56 -13.81
C SER A 82 -14.35 -1.61 -14.60
N ILE A 83 -13.74 -2.54 -13.85
CA ILE A 83 -13.18 -3.78 -14.37
C ILE A 83 -13.91 -4.95 -13.69
N LYS A 84 -13.88 -6.14 -14.30
CA LYS A 84 -14.43 -7.34 -13.68
C LYS A 84 -13.69 -7.64 -12.37
N LEU A 85 -14.42 -8.00 -11.32
CA LEU A 85 -13.82 -8.46 -10.06
C LEU A 85 -12.97 -9.71 -10.30
N LYS A 86 -13.37 -10.58 -11.22
CA LYS A 86 -12.62 -11.76 -11.61
C LYS A 86 -12.31 -11.71 -13.09
N ASP A 87 -11.06 -12.02 -13.44
CA ASP A 87 -10.67 -12.23 -14.82
C ASP A 87 -11.21 -13.58 -15.37
N ASP A 88 -10.93 -13.87 -16.63
CA ASP A 88 -11.38 -15.10 -17.30
C ASP A 88 -10.77 -16.38 -16.66
N ALA A 89 -9.66 -16.26 -15.95
CA ALA A 89 -9.05 -17.34 -15.16
C ALA A 89 -9.61 -17.43 -13.72
N GLY A 90 -10.60 -16.58 -13.37
CA GLY A 90 -11.21 -16.54 -12.04
C GLY A 90 -10.35 -15.86 -10.97
N GLN A 91 -9.25 -15.20 -11.35
CA GLN A 91 -8.38 -14.46 -10.42
C GLN A 91 -9.02 -13.11 -10.06
N ILE A 92 -8.98 -12.76 -8.77
CA ILE A 92 -9.51 -11.48 -8.30
C ILE A 92 -8.64 -10.36 -8.88
N GLN A 93 -9.32 -9.38 -9.51
CA GLN A 93 -8.76 -8.12 -9.96
C GLN A 93 -8.97 -7.06 -8.88
N GLU A 94 -8.12 -6.03 -8.90
CA GLU A 94 -8.17 -4.93 -7.94
C GLU A 94 -7.59 -3.67 -8.56
N PHE A 95 -8.06 -2.49 -8.14
CA PHE A 95 -7.38 -1.24 -8.45
C PHE A 95 -6.37 -0.96 -7.33
N SER A 96 -5.12 -1.27 -7.57
CA SER A 96 -4.06 -1.09 -6.56
C SER A 96 -3.45 0.30 -6.60
N ASP A 97 -3.44 0.97 -7.74
CA ASP A 97 -2.91 2.32 -7.95
C ASP A 97 -3.72 3.03 -9.04
N ALA A 98 -3.99 4.32 -8.86
CA ALA A 98 -4.67 5.13 -9.86
C ALA A 98 -4.27 6.60 -9.76
N THR A 99 -4.04 7.25 -10.91
CA THR A 99 -3.69 8.67 -10.99
C THR A 99 -4.43 9.34 -12.14
N LEU A 100 -5.21 10.36 -11.84
CA LEU A 100 -5.83 11.26 -12.82
C LEU A 100 -4.80 12.30 -13.25
N LEU A 101 -4.48 12.33 -14.53
CA LEU A 101 -3.51 13.22 -15.16
C LEU A 101 -4.12 14.59 -15.47
N SER A 102 -3.28 15.58 -15.67
CA SER A 102 -3.70 16.94 -16.03
C SER A 102 -4.47 17.02 -17.37
N ASN A 103 -4.30 16.03 -18.26
CA ASN A 103 -5.03 15.93 -19.52
C ASN A 103 -6.37 15.17 -19.42
N GLY A 104 -6.77 14.76 -18.20
CA GLY A 104 -8.02 14.05 -17.94
C GLY A 104 -7.96 12.54 -18.08
N ASN A 105 -6.88 11.96 -18.59
CA ASN A 105 -6.69 10.51 -18.63
C ASN A 105 -6.34 9.96 -17.24
N ILE A 106 -6.57 8.67 -17.01
CA ILE A 106 -6.22 8.00 -15.76
C ILE A 106 -5.28 6.84 -16.06
N VAL A 107 -4.10 6.86 -15.42
CA VAL A 107 -3.21 5.69 -15.32
C VAL A 107 -3.65 4.89 -14.10
N PHE A 108 -3.76 3.57 -14.25
CA PHE A 108 -4.07 2.69 -13.12
C PHE A 108 -3.35 1.35 -13.20
N ALA A 109 -3.07 0.77 -12.05
CA ALA A 109 -2.64 -0.61 -11.90
C ALA A 109 -3.84 -1.49 -11.55
N ARG A 110 -3.88 -2.66 -12.17
CA ARG A 110 -4.73 -3.79 -11.77
C ARG A 110 -3.84 -5.01 -11.53
N LYS A 111 -4.31 -5.96 -10.74
CA LYS A 111 -3.50 -7.14 -10.40
C LYS A 111 -2.83 -7.80 -11.62
N THR A 112 -3.53 -7.90 -12.73
CA THR A 112 -3.04 -8.51 -13.98
C THR A 112 -2.30 -7.55 -14.91
N GLY A 113 -2.05 -6.30 -14.51
CA GLY A 113 -1.34 -5.34 -15.35
C GLY A 113 -1.62 -3.88 -15.02
N ALA A 114 -1.44 -3.02 -16.02
CA ALA A 114 -1.70 -1.58 -15.92
C ALA A 114 -2.30 -1.04 -17.21
N ALA A 115 -2.99 0.09 -17.13
CA ALA A 115 -3.56 0.72 -18.32
C ALA A 115 -3.66 2.24 -18.18
N LEU A 116 -3.82 2.90 -19.32
CA LEU A 116 -4.22 4.29 -19.45
C LEU A 116 -5.64 4.34 -20.05
N VAL A 117 -6.56 4.96 -19.36
CA VAL A 117 -7.96 5.12 -19.83
C VAL A 117 -8.28 6.60 -20.04
N SER A 118 -9.01 6.90 -21.11
CA SER A 118 -9.50 8.27 -21.39
C SER A 118 -10.76 8.60 -20.59
N PRO A 119 -11.17 9.92 -20.54
CA PRO A 119 -12.44 10.32 -19.97
C PRO A 119 -13.65 9.61 -20.61
N GLU A 120 -13.57 9.23 -21.91
CA GLU A 120 -14.60 8.49 -22.65
C GLU A 120 -14.54 6.97 -22.40
N LYS A 121 -13.72 6.54 -21.40
CA LYS A 121 -13.55 5.14 -21.00
C LYS A 121 -12.88 4.25 -22.06
N LYS A 122 -12.13 4.82 -22.99
CA LYS A 122 -11.33 4.08 -23.97
C LYS A 122 -9.96 3.76 -23.38
N ILE A 123 -9.52 2.53 -23.52
CA ILE A 123 -8.15 2.14 -23.19
C ILE A 123 -7.23 2.70 -24.30
N LEU A 124 -6.33 3.60 -23.90
CA LEU A 124 -5.35 4.23 -24.77
C LEU A 124 -4.02 3.47 -24.78
N TRP A 125 -3.70 2.81 -23.68
CA TRP A 125 -2.55 1.95 -23.51
C TRP A 125 -2.87 0.84 -22.51
N ASN A 126 -2.28 -0.34 -22.71
CA ASN A 126 -2.44 -1.51 -21.85
C ASN A 126 -1.14 -2.27 -21.72
N TYR A 127 -0.86 -2.73 -20.52
CA TYR A 127 0.20 -3.67 -20.18
C TYR A 127 -0.43 -4.85 -19.44
N ASP A 128 -0.24 -6.06 -19.94
CA ASP A 128 -0.65 -7.29 -19.27
C ASP A 128 0.58 -7.97 -18.66
N ALA A 129 0.50 -8.26 -17.37
CA ALA A 129 1.54 -9.00 -16.67
C ALA A 129 1.57 -10.46 -17.16
N PRO A 130 2.74 -11.09 -17.31
CA PRO A 130 2.82 -12.51 -17.62
C PRO A 130 2.12 -13.37 -16.55
N PRO A 131 1.65 -14.57 -16.88
CA PRO A 131 1.05 -15.48 -15.90
C PRO A 131 1.94 -15.70 -14.67
N GLY A 132 1.37 -15.60 -13.48
CA GLY A 132 2.09 -15.73 -12.21
C GLY A 132 2.77 -14.43 -11.72
N PHE A 133 2.69 -13.34 -12.49
CA PHE A 133 3.14 -12.01 -12.08
C PHE A 133 1.95 -11.11 -11.78
N GLU A 134 2.18 -10.09 -10.95
CA GLU A 134 1.17 -9.10 -10.56
C GLU A 134 1.73 -7.67 -10.69
N VAL A 135 0.85 -6.70 -10.96
CA VAL A 135 1.20 -5.27 -11.00
C VAL A 135 0.33 -4.52 -10.03
N HIS A 136 0.95 -3.92 -9.01
CA HIS A 136 0.26 -3.12 -8.01
C HIS A 136 0.65 -1.64 -8.03
N VAL A 137 1.61 -1.29 -8.86
CA VAL A 137 2.18 0.06 -8.97
C VAL A 137 2.15 0.52 -10.41
N ALA A 138 1.54 1.67 -10.68
CA ALA A 138 1.56 2.33 -11.98
C ALA A 138 1.61 3.85 -11.76
N GLN A 139 2.83 4.39 -11.71
CA GLN A 139 3.04 5.83 -11.55
C GLN A 139 3.28 6.49 -12.91
N PRO A 140 2.49 7.50 -13.29
CA PRO A 140 2.79 8.31 -14.48
C PRO A 140 4.08 9.11 -14.27
N ILE A 141 4.90 9.21 -15.33
CA ILE A 141 6.10 10.04 -15.38
C ILE A 141 5.99 10.94 -16.61
N GLY A 142 5.57 12.17 -16.40
CA GLY A 142 5.02 13.03 -17.45
C GLY A 142 3.79 12.37 -18.08
N LEU A 143 3.43 12.78 -19.30
CA LEU A 143 2.27 12.25 -20.01
C LEU A 143 2.59 11.04 -20.92
N ASN A 144 3.87 10.67 -21.04
CA ASN A 144 4.34 9.71 -22.05
C ASN A 144 4.94 8.44 -21.48
N ARG A 145 5.13 8.34 -20.17
CA ARG A 145 5.74 7.19 -19.50
C ARG A 145 4.95 6.76 -18.28
N VAL A 146 5.04 5.48 -17.97
CA VAL A 146 4.55 4.90 -16.73
C VAL A 146 5.68 4.08 -16.10
N MET A 147 5.95 4.34 -14.82
CA MET A 147 6.78 3.47 -14.00
C MET A 147 5.89 2.38 -13.42
N LEU A 148 6.24 1.13 -13.64
CA LEU A 148 5.57 -0.05 -13.11
C LEU A 148 6.49 -0.79 -12.14
N VAL A 149 5.91 -1.40 -11.11
CA VAL A 149 6.56 -2.48 -10.38
C VAL A 149 5.76 -3.75 -10.61
N GLN A 150 6.41 -4.73 -11.22
CA GLN A 150 5.88 -6.07 -11.45
C GLN A 150 6.39 -6.99 -10.35
N ASN A 151 5.47 -7.50 -9.53
CA ASN A 151 5.72 -8.53 -8.54
C ASN A 151 5.89 -9.89 -9.21
N GLY A 152 6.69 -10.74 -8.60
CA GLY A 152 6.96 -12.09 -9.10
C GLY A 152 8.36 -12.54 -8.75
N ASN A 153 8.87 -13.53 -9.49
CA ASN A 153 10.23 -14.01 -9.34
C ASN A 153 10.92 -14.16 -10.71
N PRO A 154 11.77 -13.18 -11.10
CA PRO A 154 12.16 -11.98 -10.34
C PRO A 154 11.09 -10.89 -10.37
N ALA A 155 10.94 -10.15 -9.27
CA ALA A 155 10.25 -8.87 -9.31
C ALA A 155 11.12 -7.82 -10.01
N LYS A 156 10.48 -6.82 -10.64
CA LYS A 156 11.22 -5.78 -11.36
C LYS A 156 10.49 -4.45 -11.41
N MET A 157 11.27 -3.38 -11.43
CA MET A 157 10.82 -2.08 -11.89
C MET A 157 10.97 -1.99 -13.42
N MET A 158 10.02 -1.31 -14.06
CA MET A 158 10.04 -1.03 -15.49
C MET A 158 9.58 0.40 -15.75
N MET A 159 10.29 1.12 -16.64
CA MET A 159 9.85 2.39 -17.21
C MET A 159 9.33 2.12 -18.61
N VAL A 160 8.03 2.28 -18.81
CA VAL A 160 7.37 1.97 -20.09
C VAL A 160 6.94 3.25 -20.78
N ASN A 161 7.29 3.38 -22.07
CA ASN A 161 6.80 4.44 -22.93
C ASN A 161 5.38 4.09 -23.42
N ILE A 162 4.41 4.94 -23.10
CA ILE A 162 2.99 4.69 -23.42
C ILE A 162 2.73 4.66 -24.94
N ALA A 163 3.37 5.58 -25.68
CA ALA A 163 3.11 5.72 -27.12
C ALA A 163 3.64 4.52 -27.94
N THR A 164 4.74 3.90 -27.50
CA THR A 164 5.38 2.80 -28.21
C THR A 164 5.16 1.44 -27.59
N GLY A 165 4.70 1.39 -26.33
CA GLY A 165 4.60 0.18 -25.50
C GLY A 165 5.96 -0.41 -25.10
N LYS A 166 7.08 0.26 -25.40
CA LYS A 166 8.43 -0.28 -25.13
C LYS A 166 8.86 0.01 -23.70
N THR A 167 9.48 -0.96 -23.05
CA THR A 167 10.24 -0.77 -21.83
C THR A 167 11.55 -0.09 -22.16
N GLU A 168 11.74 1.13 -21.63
CA GLU A 168 12.95 1.95 -21.84
C GLU A 168 14.05 1.61 -20.85
N THR A 169 13.66 1.27 -19.62
CA THR A 169 14.58 0.89 -18.53
C THR A 169 13.91 -0.16 -17.66
N GLU A 170 14.66 -1.15 -17.23
CA GLU A 170 14.21 -2.09 -16.21
C GLU A 170 15.37 -2.59 -15.35
N PHE A 171 15.08 -2.92 -14.09
CA PHE A 171 16.00 -3.63 -13.21
C PHE A 171 15.24 -4.53 -12.22
N LYS A 172 15.93 -5.54 -11.72
CA LYS A 172 15.36 -6.49 -10.74
C LYS A 172 15.30 -5.87 -9.36
N LEU A 173 14.22 -6.19 -8.64
CA LEU A 173 14.05 -5.83 -7.24
C LEU A 173 14.22 -7.08 -6.37
N PRO A 174 14.94 -6.98 -5.24
CA PRO A 174 15.07 -8.09 -4.30
C PRO A 174 13.72 -8.36 -3.62
N VAL A 175 13.36 -9.62 -3.44
CA VAL A 175 12.14 -10.06 -2.76
C VAL A 175 12.48 -10.91 -1.54
N GLY A 176 11.72 -10.77 -0.46
CA GLY A 176 11.87 -11.55 0.75
C GLY A 176 11.23 -12.95 0.62
N ASN A 177 10.11 -13.03 -0.09
CA ASN A 177 9.39 -14.28 -0.35
C ASN A 177 9.09 -14.46 -1.84
N PRO A 178 9.94 -15.19 -2.60
CA PRO A 178 9.72 -15.42 -4.02
C PRO A 178 8.42 -16.15 -4.37
N ALA A 179 7.85 -16.91 -3.44
CA ALA A 179 6.58 -17.63 -3.63
C ALA A 179 5.35 -16.80 -3.30
N GLY A 180 5.53 -15.66 -2.61
CA GLY A 180 4.45 -14.81 -2.13
C GLY A 180 4.24 -13.58 -3.02
N THR A 181 4.04 -13.75 -4.32
CA THR A 181 3.94 -12.67 -5.33
C THR A 181 3.06 -11.51 -4.87
N HIS A 182 1.87 -11.78 -4.35
CA HIS A 182 0.90 -10.76 -3.94
C HIS A 182 1.41 -9.84 -2.80
N GLY A 183 2.25 -10.36 -1.92
CA GLY A 183 2.75 -9.66 -0.74
C GLY A 183 4.08 -8.93 -0.94
N GLN A 184 4.65 -8.84 -2.13
CA GLN A 184 5.98 -8.25 -2.34
C GLN A 184 5.96 -6.72 -2.29
N PHE A 185 5.45 -6.08 -3.31
CA PHE A 185 5.38 -4.61 -3.43
C PHE A 185 3.95 -4.18 -3.61
N ARG A 186 3.46 -3.26 -2.76
CA ARG A 186 2.12 -2.71 -2.91
C ARG A 186 2.16 -1.26 -3.40
N ARG A 187 3.18 -0.51 -3.05
CA ARG A 187 3.38 0.86 -3.52
C ARG A 187 4.86 1.17 -3.68
N ALA A 188 5.21 1.83 -4.77
CA ALA A 188 6.52 2.41 -4.99
C ALA A 188 6.37 3.73 -5.75
N ARG A 189 7.31 4.64 -5.58
CA ARG A 189 7.29 5.95 -6.24
C ARG A 189 8.69 6.37 -6.68
N MET A 190 8.76 6.95 -7.86
CA MET A 190 9.95 7.71 -8.26
C MET A 190 10.07 8.93 -7.37
N THR A 191 11.25 9.17 -6.86
CA THR A 191 11.56 10.40 -6.11
C THR A 191 11.86 11.55 -7.08
N LEU A 192 11.83 12.78 -6.58
CA LEU A 192 12.24 13.96 -7.37
C LEU A 192 13.72 13.92 -7.76
N ALA A 193 14.54 13.11 -7.09
CA ALA A 193 15.94 12.86 -7.45
C ALA A 193 16.11 11.84 -8.60
N GLY A 194 15.02 11.25 -9.08
CA GLY A 194 15.05 10.25 -10.15
C GLY A 194 15.41 8.84 -9.69
N THR A 195 15.30 8.54 -8.41
CA THR A 195 15.47 7.21 -7.83
C THR A 195 14.12 6.54 -7.58
N LEU A 196 14.08 5.22 -7.38
CA LEU A 196 12.88 4.47 -7.01
C LEU A 196 12.85 4.26 -5.50
N LEU A 197 11.83 4.76 -4.82
CA LEU A 197 11.52 4.42 -3.43
C LEU A 197 10.44 3.34 -3.39
N ALA A 198 10.72 2.18 -2.80
CA ALA A 198 9.84 1.03 -2.77
C ALA A 198 9.56 0.54 -1.35
N ALA A 199 8.29 0.24 -1.07
CA ALA A 199 7.86 -0.43 0.15
C ALA A 199 7.88 -1.95 -0.08
N HIS A 200 8.84 -2.65 0.54
CA HIS A 200 8.97 -4.11 0.50
C HIS A 200 8.18 -4.74 1.64
N MET A 201 6.90 -5.03 1.42
CA MET A 201 6.02 -5.54 2.47
C MET A 201 6.48 -6.92 2.97
N ASP A 202 6.92 -7.79 2.07
CA ASP A 202 7.42 -9.13 2.36
C ASP A 202 8.79 -9.17 3.06
N ASN A 203 9.52 -8.05 3.00
CA ASN A 203 10.89 -7.93 3.54
C ASN A 203 10.99 -6.94 4.71
N ASN A 204 9.87 -6.40 5.18
CA ASN A 204 9.82 -5.42 6.28
C ASN A 204 10.80 -4.26 6.10
N LYS A 205 10.88 -3.70 4.89
CA LYS A 205 11.86 -2.70 4.51
C LYS A 205 11.25 -1.66 3.57
N VAL A 206 11.62 -0.41 3.73
CA VAL A 206 11.54 0.61 2.69
C VAL A 206 12.93 0.80 2.13
N ALA A 207 13.10 0.77 0.82
CA ALA A 207 14.40 0.94 0.19
C ALA A 207 14.33 1.87 -1.02
N GLU A 208 15.42 2.58 -1.28
CA GLU A 208 15.60 3.47 -2.41
C GLU A 208 16.68 2.91 -3.34
N TYR A 209 16.40 2.89 -4.64
CA TYR A 209 17.25 2.32 -5.67
C TYR A 209 17.59 3.38 -6.70
N ASP A 210 18.84 3.41 -7.15
CA ASP A 210 19.23 4.16 -8.36
C ASP A 210 18.65 3.48 -9.63
N MET A 211 18.77 4.14 -10.77
CA MET A 211 18.23 3.60 -12.04
C MET A 211 19.06 2.46 -12.63
N SER A 212 20.16 2.05 -11.96
CA SER A 212 20.91 0.82 -12.24
C SER A 212 20.46 -0.35 -11.37
N GLY A 213 19.53 -0.11 -10.40
CA GLY A 213 19.01 -1.10 -9.47
C GLY A 213 19.87 -1.29 -8.22
N ASN A 214 20.85 -0.40 -7.96
CA ASN A 214 21.62 -0.46 -6.73
C ASN A 214 20.83 0.19 -5.58
N GLU A 215 20.78 -0.48 -4.42
CA GLU A 215 20.18 0.07 -3.21
C GLU A 215 21.08 1.19 -2.66
N VAL A 216 20.54 2.42 -2.59
CA VAL A 216 21.28 3.61 -2.14
C VAL A 216 20.87 4.06 -0.75
N TRP A 217 19.70 3.64 -0.28
CA TRP A 217 19.19 3.89 1.07
C TRP A 217 18.18 2.83 1.47
N ALA A 218 18.10 2.50 2.75
CA ALA A 218 17.09 1.60 3.28
C ALA A 218 16.74 1.90 4.74
N LEU A 219 15.51 1.53 5.13
CA LEU A 219 14.98 1.65 6.47
C LEU A 219 14.15 0.41 6.82
N ALA A 220 14.38 -0.17 7.99
CA ALA A 220 13.55 -1.27 8.51
C ALA A 220 12.19 -0.71 8.96
N VAL A 221 11.12 -1.19 8.36
CA VAL A 221 9.73 -0.84 8.71
C VAL A 221 8.88 -2.10 8.63
N LEU A 222 8.15 -2.40 9.71
CA LEU A 222 7.31 -3.59 9.76
C LEU A 222 6.14 -3.49 8.78
N SER A 223 6.06 -4.44 7.84
CA SER A 223 4.98 -4.60 6.86
C SER A 223 4.59 -3.28 6.16
N PRO A 224 5.55 -2.54 5.55
CA PRO A 224 5.25 -1.28 4.90
C PRO A 224 4.37 -1.51 3.68
N TRP A 225 3.30 -0.69 3.55
CA TRP A 225 2.42 -0.75 2.39
C TRP A 225 2.81 0.27 1.33
N ALA A 226 3.04 1.51 1.74
CA ALA A 226 3.42 2.61 0.86
C ALA A 226 4.55 3.42 1.48
N ALA A 227 5.38 4.04 0.62
CA ALA A 227 6.40 4.99 1.01
C ALA A 227 6.47 6.12 -0.01
N VAL A 228 6.57 7.35 0.47
CA VAL A 228 6.72 8.56 -0.35
C VAL A 228 7.87 9.40 0.21
N ARG A 229 8.79 9.85 -0.67
CA ARG A 229 9.82 10.81 -0.31
C ARG A 229 9.22 12.22 -0.37
N LEU A 230 9.16 12.89 0.77
CA LEU A 230 8.64 14.24 0.86
C LEU A 230 9.68 15.26 0.39
N LYS A 231 9.24 16.47 0.02
CA LYS A 231 10.12 17.58 -0.42
C LYS A 231 11.13 18.03 0.64
N ASN A 232 10.83 17.84 1.93
CA ASN A 232 11.75 18.12 3.03
C ASN A 232 12.84 17.04 3.23
N GLY A 233 12.84 16.00 2.38
CA GLY A 233 13.77 14.86 2.46
C GLY A 233 13.33 13.73 3.38
N ASN A 234 12.27 13.91 4.17
CA ASN A 234 11.72 12.86 5.02
C ASN A 234 10.98 11.80 4.19
N THR A 235 10.74 10.64 4.79
CA THR A 235 9.98 9.55 4.17
C THR A 235 8.70 9.30 4.95
N LEU A 236 7.55 9.48 4.29
CA LEU A 236 6.25 9.11 4.84
C LEU A 236 5.94 7.66 4.48
N VAL A 237 5.63 6.83 5.46
CA VAL A 237 5.41 5.39 5.30
C VAL A 237 4.12 4.97 5.96
N THR A 238 3.28 4.24 5.23
CA THR A 238 2.13 3.52 5.80
C THR A 238 2.48 2.06 6.04
N SER A 239 1.80 1.44 7.00
CA SER A 239 2.00 0.04 7.33
C SER A 239 0.67 -0.70 7.48
N ASN A 240 0.65 -1.95 7.02
CA ASN A 240 -0.43 -2.90 7.28
C ASN A 240 -0.66 -3.19 8.79
N ARG A 241 0.23 -2.69 9.65
CA ARG A 241 0.10 -2.77 11.12
C ARG A 241 -0.65 -1.58 11.71
N GLY A 242 -1.29 -0.74 10.88
CA GLY A 242 -2.18 0.34 11.33
C GLY A 242 -1.44 1.56 11.87
N PHE A 243 -0.30 1.91 11.28
CA PHE A 243 0.39 3.17 11.54
C PHE A 243 0.79 3.89 10.26
N VAL A 244 0.92 5.20 10.36
CA VAL A 244 1.63 6.06 9.40
C VAL A 244 2.76 6.74 10.15
N LYS A 245 3.98 6.68 9.60
CA LYS A 245 5.16 7.31 10.21
C LYS A 245 5.90 8.15 9.18
N GLU A 246 6.38 9.31 9.62
CA GLU A 246 7.34 10.12 8.90
C GLU A 246 8.71 9.93 9.52
N PHE A 247 9.68 9.56 8.71
CA PHE A 247 11.05 9.32 9.12
C PHE A 247 11.97 10.40 8.56
N SER A 248 12.90 10.89 9.37
CA SER A 248 14.00 11.73 8.90
C SER A 248 14.90 10.96 7.92
N PRO A 249 15.78 11.62 7.13
CA PRO A 249 16.77 10.93 6.29
C PRO A 249 17.70 9.99 7.09
N LYS A 250 17.84 10.23 8.41
CA LYS A 250 18.63 9.37 9.31
C LYS A 250 17.86 8.17 9.84
N GLY A 251 16.56 8.08 9.59
CA GLY A 251 15.69 7.00 10.07
C GLY A 251 14.99 7.27 11.40
N ASP A 252 15.12 8.48 11.97
CA ASP A 252 14.40 8.84 13.20
C ASP A 252 12.93 9.12 12.90
N VAL A 253 12.02 8.63 13.75
CA VAL A 253 10.59 8.97 13.65
C VAL A 253 10.39 10.42 14.08
N VAL A 254 9.91 11.27 13.16
CA VAL A 254 9.64 12.69 13.42
C VAL A 254 8.15 13.01 13.56
N TRP A 255 7.30 12.13 13.04
CA TRP A 255 5.84 12.15 13.20
C TRP A 255 5.29 10.74 13.05
N GLU A 256 4.22 10.43 13.78
CA GLU A 256 3.50 9.17 13.63
C GLU A 256 2.00 9.37 13.88
N PHE A 257 1.19 8.49 13.28
CA PHE A 257 -0.26 8.46 13.46
C PHE A 257 -0.75 7.02 13.50
N SER A 258 -1.74 6.75 14.35
CA SER A 258 -2.36 5.43 14.49
C SER A 258 -3.83 5.53 14.90
N GLN A 259 -4.52 4.39 14.98
CA GLN A 259 -5.89 4.31 15.51
C GLN A 259 -6.04 4.95 16.90
N GLN A 260 -5.00 4.92 17.73
CA GLN A 260 -5.02 5.44 19.08
C GLN A 260 -5.16 6.97 19.14
N ASP A 261 -4.73 7.67 18.10
CA ASP A 261 -4.84 9.13 17.99
C ASP A 261 -6.29 9.60 17.72
N VAL A 262 -7.17 8.69 17.23
CA VAL A 262 -8.59 8.98 16.92
C VAL A 262 -9.52 7.84 17.38
N PRO A 263 -9.63 7.63 18.69
CA PRO A 263 -10.37 6.48 19.24
C PRO A 263 -11.89 6.53 18.99
N SER A 264 -12.40 7.69 18.58
CA SER A 264 -13.84 7.90 18.32
C SER A 264 -14.34 7.29 17.01
N ILE A 265 -13.45 6.89 16.11
CA ILE A 265 -13.78 6.25 14.84
C ILE A 265 -12.99 4.95 14.65
N LYS A 266 -13.55 4.00 13.91
CA LYS A 266 -12.85 2.76 13.55
C LYS A 266 -12.05 2.95 12.26
N LEU A 267 -10.76 2.77 12.39
CA LEU A 267 -9.80 2.69 11.28
C LEU A 267 -9.22 1.28 11.21
N PHE A 268 -8.81 0.89 10.03
CA PHE A 268 -8.23 -0.43 9.80
C PHE A 268 -6.87 -0.30 9.10
N ASN A 269 -6.51 -1.20 8.20
CA ASN A 269 -5.23 -1.19 7.53
C ASN A 269 -5.04 0.10 6.73
N PHE A 270 -3.99 0.84 7.05
CA PHE A 270 -3.61 2.04 6.32
C PHE A 270 -2.85 1.64 5.07
N GLN A 271 -3.38 2.00 3.90
CA GLN A 271 -2.77 1.63 2.63
C GLN A 271 -1.97 2.77 2.02
N GLU A 272 -2.57 3.91 1.79
CA GLU A 272 -1.89 5.07 1.24
C GLU A 272 -1.96 6.25 2.21
N ALA A 273 -0.90 7.04 2.25
CA ALA A 273 -0.90 8.34 2.90
C ALA A 273 -0.20 9.38 2.02
N ASN A 274 -0.84 10.53 1.87
CA ASN A 274 -0.33 11.65 1.10
C ASN A 274 -0.25 12.90 1.99
N ARG A 275 0.90 13.57 2.00
CA ARG A 275 1.07 14.86 2.64
C ARG A 275 0.50 15.95 1.71
N LEU A 276 -0.37 16.79 2.23
CA LEU A 276 -1.01 17.88 1.50
C LEU A 276 -0.20 19.17 1.55
N ALA A 277 -0.49 20.10 0.66
CA ALA A 277 0.16 21.41 0.61
C ALA A 277 -0.02 22.24 1.88
N ASN A 278 -1.14 22.05 2.59
CA ASN A 278 -1.43 22.69 3.88
C ASN A 278 -0.75 22.02 5.09
N GLY A 279 0.02 20.93 4.86
CA GLY A 279 0.70 20.15 5.89
C GLY A 279 -0.14 19.03 6.50
N ASN A 280 -1.42 18.93 6.19
CA ASN A 280 -2.26 17.80 6.63
C ASN A 280 -1.84 16.51 5.94
N THR A 281 -2.32 15.38 6.45
CA THR A 281 -2.10 14.06 5.85
C THR A 281 -3.44 13.41 5.56
N VAL A 282 -3.67 13.03 4.30
CA VAL A 282 -4.80 12.16 3.90
C VAL A 282 -4.35 10.72 3.94
N ILE A 283 -5.20 9.84 4.49
CA ILE A 283 -4.88 8.43 4.70
C ILE A 283 -6.07 7.58 4.22
N SER A 284 -5.81 6.61 3.34
CA SER A 284 -6.81 5.61 2.95
C SER A 284 -6.80 4.44 3.94
N CYS A 285 -8.01 3.95 4.28
CA CYS A 285 -8.24 2.91 5.27
C CYS A 285 -8.99 1.73 4.64
N TRP A 286 -8.35 0.57 4.57
CA TRP A 286 -8.88 -0.64 3.97
C TRP A 286 -9.42 -1.60 5.03
N CYS A 287 -10.71 -1.97 4.96
CA CYS A 287 -11.38 -2.74 6.01
C CYS A 287 -11.48 -4.26 5.77
N PRO A 288 -11.48 -4.83 4.52
CA PRO A 288 -11.79 -6.26 4.31
C PRO A 288 -10.85 -7.25 5.03
N GLY A 289 -9.60 -6.85 5.28
CA GLY A 289 -8.64 -7.69 6.02
C GLY A 289 -9.04 -7.91 7.48
N ALA A 290 -9.65 -6.89 8.10
CA ALA A 290 -10.06 -6.89 9.50
C ALA A 290 -11.53 -7.27 9.68
N LEU A 291 -12.43 -6.74 8.84
CA LEU A 291 -13.86 -7.04 8.84
C LEU A 291 -14.16 -8.14 7.81
N LYS A 292 -14.37 -9.36 8.31
CA LYS A 292 -14.58 -10.53 7.43
C LYS A 292 -15.96 -10.57 6.79
N ASP A 293 -16.99 -10.06 7.47
CA ASP A 293 -18.34 -9.95 6.92
C ASP A 293 -18.53 -8.59 6.24
N PRO A 294 -18.81 -8.56 4.92
CA PRO A 294 -19.07 -7.31 4.21
C PRO A 294 -20.20 -6.45 4.76
N LYS A 295 -21.12 -7.06 5.54
CA LYS A 295 -22.20 -6.32 6.23
C LYS A 295 -21.66 -5.35 7.28
N ASP A 296 -20.48 -5.60 7.82
CA ASP A 296 -19.85 -4.76 8.82
C ASP A 296 -19.04 -3.60 8.22
N TRP A 297 -18.75 -3.64 6.90
CA TRP A 297 -17.94 -2.63 6.23
C TRP A 297 -18.52 -1.21 6.30
N PRO A 298 -19.87 -1.00 6.20
CA PRO A 298 -20.45 0.33 6.31
C PRO A 298 -20.19 1.05 7.64
N ASN A 299 -19.74 0.31 8.66
CA ASN A 299 -19.32 0.91 9.94
C ASN A 299 -17.90 1.46 9.92
N SER A 300 -17.13 1.22 8.83
CA SER A 300 -15.76 1.70 8.71
C SER A 300 -15.67 3.04 7.98
N VAL A 301 -14.65 3.81 8.34
CA VAL A 301 -14.24 5.01 7.62
C VAL A 301 -13.23 4.61 6.55
N GLN A 302 -13.42 5.11 5.34
CA GLN A 302 -12.62 4.78 4.15
C GLN A 302 -11.41 5.69 3.99
N VAL A 303 -11.57 6.97 4.32
CA VAL A 303 -10.50 7.99 4.20
C VAL A 303 -10.59 8.94 5.38
N ILE A 304 -9.44 9.38 5.86
CA ILE A 304 -9.34 10.46 6.83
C ILE A 304 -8.34 11.51 6.38
N GLU A 305 -8.52 12.74 6.86
CA GLU A 305 -7.54 13.81 6.82
C GLU A 305 -7.24 14.27 8.24
N VAL A 306 -5.96 14.34 8.58
CA VAL A 306 -5.49 14.77 9.90
C VAL A 306 -4.48 15.90 9.78
N THR A 307 -4.50 16.83 10.75
CA THR A 307 -3.50 17.90 10.85
C THR A 307 -2.14 17.33 11.31
N PRO A 308 -1.04 18.12 11.21
CA PRO A 308 0.25 17.73 11.83
C PRO A 308 0.13 17.43 13.33
N GLN A 309 -0.82 18.04 14.03
CA GLN A 309 -1.11 17.79 15.46
C GLN A 309 -2.07 16.61 15.66
N LYS A 310 -2.31 15.81 14.62
CA LYS A 310 -3.16 14.60 14.63
C LYS A 310 -4.65 14.87 14.88
N LYS A 311 -5.10 16.12 14.73
CA LYS A 311 -6.52 16.46 14.81
C LYS A 311 -7.22 16.01 13.53
N LEU A 312 -8.27 15.21 13.67
CA LEU A 312 -9.13 14.78 12.58
C LEU A 312 -9.93 15.97 12.04
N VAL A 313 -9.80 16.27 10.76
CA VAL A 313 -10.52 17.38 10.08
C VAL A 313 -11.52 16.87 9.04
N TRP A 314 -11.31 15.68 8.51
CA TRP A 314 -12.23 15.02 7.60
C TRP A 314 -12.21 13.51 7.82
N ALA A 315 -13.39 12.89 7.76
CA ALA A 315 -13.55 11.44 7.71
C ALA A 315 -14.63 11.10 6.70
N LEU A 316 -14.27 10.31 5.70
CA LEU A 316 -15.17 9.85 4.64
C LEU A 316 -15.69 8.46 4.97
N ARG A 317 -17.00 8.35 5.05
CA ARG A 317 -17.74 7.09 5.14
C ARG A 317 -18.86 7.13 4.11
N SER A 318 -18.69 6.44 2.98
CA SER A 318 -19.58 6.47 1.81
C SER A 318 -19.85 5.07 1.31
N TRP A 319 -20.86 4.44 1.91
CA TRP A 319 -21.26 3.06 1.66
C TRP A 319 -22.71 2.95 1.14
N ASP A 320 -23.36 4.09 0.88
CA ASP A 320 -24.74 4.17 0.44
C ASP A 320 -24.89 4.08 -1.07
N ALA A 321 -26.10 3.82 -1.54
CA ALA A 321 -26.40 3.56 -2.95
C ALA A 321 -25.96 4.68 -3.91
N ASP A 322 -26.03 5.95 -3.46
CA ASP A 322 -25.70 7.11 -4.30
C ASP A 322 -24.19 7.27 -4.55
N ALA A 323 -23.36 6.76 -3.64
CA ALA A 323 -21.89 6.79 -3.76
C ALA A 323 -21.25 5.68 -2.93
N ASN A 324 -21.55 4.41 -3.25
CA ASN A 324 -20.94 3.27 -2.62
C ASN A 324 -19.53 3.07 -3.17
N LEU A 325 -18.53 3.71 -2.53
CA LEU A 325 -17.16 3.74 -3.01
C LEU A 325 -16.39 2.43 -2.77
N GLY A 326 -16.89 1.56 -1.89
CA GLY A 326 -16.18 0.34 -1.53
C GLY A 326 -14.96 0.57 -0.63
N PRO A 327 -14.16 -0.48 -0.35
CA PRO A 327 -12.94 -0.38 0.45
C PRO A 327 -11.88 0.49 -0.23
N ALA A 328 -11.22 1.39 0.54
CA ALA A 328 -10.22 2.32 0.02
C ALA A 328 -8.85 1.67 -0.16
N THR A 329 -8.22 1.87 -1.31
CA THR A 329 -6.79 1.56 -1.52
C THR A 329 -6.02 2.83 -1.84
N CYS A 330 -6.58 3.68 -2.70
CA CYS A 330 -5.91 4.85 -3.25
C CYS A 330 -6.88 6.03 -3.28
N ILE A 331 -6.38 7.20 -2.94
CA ILE A 331 -7.09 8.47 -3.11
C ILE A 331 -6.14 9.56 -3.59
N GLN A 332 -6.57 10.30 -4.61
CA GLN A 332 -5.90 11.50 -5.10
C GLN A 332 -6.85 12.69 -4.93
N LEU A 333 -6.47 13.68 -4.12
CA LEU A 333 -7.20 14.93 -4.04
C LEU A 333 -6.92 15.78 -5.29
N LEU A 334 -7.98 16.31 -5.91
CA LEU A 334 -7.89 17.02 -7.19
C LEU A 334 -7.85 18.55 -7.02
N ASP A 335 -7.94 19.04 -5.79
CA ASP A 335 -7.73 20.43 -5.39
C ASP A 335 -6.31 20.69 -4.86
N GLU A 336 -5.45 19.66 -4.78
CA GLU A 336 -4.04 19.83 -4.47
C GLU A 336 -3.30 20.48 -5.65
N PRO A 337 -2.42 21.48 -5.37
CA PRO A 337 -1.69 22.17 -6.44
C PRO A 337 -0.64 21.28 -7.10
N GLY A 338 -0.36 21.56 -8.37
CA GLY A 338 0.63 20.86 -9.19
C GLY A 338 0.04 19.77 -10.06
N LYS A 339 0.91 19.08 -10.80
CA LYS A 339 0.54 17.98 -11.69
C LYS A 339 1.07 16.66 -11.12
N PRO A 340 0.22 15.65 -10.93
CA PRO A 340 0.65 14.37 -10.36
C PRO A 340 1.70 13.67 -11.23
N GLU A 341 1.60 13.79 -12.55
CA GLU A 341 2.57 13.22 -13.51
C GLU A 341 3.96 13.85 -13.43
N ASP A 342 4.09 15.05 -12.86
CA ASP A 342 5.37 15.74 -12.63
C ASP A 342 5.93 15.49 -11.22
N GLY A 343 5.27 14.66 -10.40
CA GLY A 343 5.67 14.33 -9.02
C GLY A 343 5.30 15.41 -8.00
N ASP A 344 4.48 16.40 -8.38
CA ASP A 344 4.14 17.55 -7.51
C ASP A 344 3.37 17.17 -6.25
N GLN A 345 2.67 16.04 -6.24
CA GLN A 345 1.90 15.56 -5.10
C GLN A 345 2.73 14.78 -4.06
N GLN A 346 4.02 14.63 -4.26
CA GLN A 346 4.96 14.10 -3.25
C GLN A 346 5.47 15.25 -2.38
N ARG A 347 4.75 15.59 -1.31
CA ARG A 347 5.01 16.80 -0.51
C ARG A 347 5.52 16.51 0.87
#